data_99165fa1c00b74aedb1ac63651808f77
#
_entry.id   99165fa1c00b74aedb1ac63651808f77
#
_cell.length_a   1.000
_cell.length_b   1.000
_cell.length_c   1.000
_cell.angle_alpha   90.00
_cell.angle_beta   90.00
_cell.angle_gamma   90.00
#
_symmetry.space_group_name_H-M   'P 1'
#
loop_
_entity.id
_entity.type
_entity.pdbx_description
1 polymer ?
#
loop_
_entity_poly.entity_id
_entity_poly.type
_entity_poly.pdbx_seq_one_letter_code
_entity_poly.pdbx_strand_id
1 'polypeptide(L)'
;MVHDWRNHESVARHMYRDSMIPLDEHSRWFSQVLADSPSSRYRVFEADGNPIGWMSLTRIDLGTQSCEWGGYLAPDCPRGRGLGRAMMALSLDLAIVEMGLNRVVVEVLVENSPAIRLYESIGFVLEGRLRERAKQSNGVKDAFLYSVLSSEWLSNRSATWSMIEPNSPNVE
;
A
#
# COMPACT_ATOMS: atom_id res chain seq x y z
N MET A 1 -13.40 11.33 5.04
CA MET A 1 -12.03 10.87 5.38
C MET A 1 -11.35 10.16 4.20
N VAL A 2 -11.55 8.85 3.93
CA VAL A 2 -10.82 8.13 2.85
C VAL A 2 -11.02 8.78 1.47
N HIS A 3 -12.24 9.25 1.16
CA HIS A 3 -12.54 10.01 -0.06
C HIS A 3 -11.70 11.29 -0.17
N ASP A 4 -11.61 12.06 0.90
CA ASP A 4 -10.89 13.34 0.91
C ASP A 4 -9.38 13.09 0.77
N TRP A 5 -8.86 12.08 1.48
CA TRP A 5 -7.46 11.69 1.33
C TRP A 5 -7.12 11.26 -0.10
N ARG A 6 -8.00 10.43 -0.72
CA ARG A 6 -7.78 9.93 -2.09
C ARG A 6 -7.79 11.06 -3.13
N ASN A 7 -8.59 12.10 -2.90
CA ASN A 7 -8.71 13.26 -3.79
C ASN A 7 -7.70 14.37 -3.50
N HIS A 8 -6.97 14.29 -2.39
CA HIS A 8 -5.95 15.28 -2.08
C HIS A 8 -4.78 15.16 -3.06
N GLU A 9 -4.27 16.30 -3.56
CA GLU A 9 -3.23 16.34 -4.59
C GLU A 9 -2.00 15.50 -4.24
N SER A 10 -1.54 15.55 -2.98
CA SER A 10 -0.36 14.79 -2.51
C SER A 10 -0.54 13.26 -2.63
N VAL A 11 -1.77 12.77 -2.67
CA VAL A 11 -2.12 11.35 -2.86
C VAL A 11 -2.47 11.08 -4.32
N ALA A 12 -3.39 11.87 -4.89
CA ALA A 12 -3.90 11.68 -6.25
C ALA A 12 -2.82 11.62 -7.32
N ARG A 13 -1.79 12.47 -7.22
CA ARG A 13 -0.65 12.50 -8.16
C ARG A 13 0.14 11.20 -8.25
N HIS A 14 0.02 10.31 -7.27
CA HIS A 14 0.69 9.02 -7.25
C HIS A 14 -0.24 7.85 -7.62
N MET A 15 -1.50 8.16 -7.96
CA MET A 15 -2.49 7.17 -8.38
C MET A 15 -2.54 7.04 -9.90
N TYR A 16 -3.01 5.92 -10.40
CA TYR A 16 -3.16 5.70 -11.84
C TYR A 16 -4.14 6.66 -12.51
N ARG A 17 -5.11 7.13 -11.75
CA ARG A 17 -6.05 8.18 -12.12
C ARG A 17 -5.90 9.31 -11.09
N ASP A 18 -5.43 10.46 -11.55
CA ASP A 18 -5.22 11.66 -10.70
C ASP A 18 -6.43 12.60 -10.66
N SER A 19 -7.43 12.39 -11.53
CA SER A 19 -8.66 13.19 -11.51
C SER A 19 -9.47 12.96 -10.23
N MET A 20 -10.19 14.00 -9.82
CA MET A 20 -11.11 13.92 -8.69
C MET A 20 -12.12 12.78 -8.87
N ILE A 21 -12.32 11.99 -7.84
CA ILE A 21 -13.34 10.95 -7.75
C ILE A 21 -14.59 11.59 -7.13
N PRO A 22 -15.74 11.67 -7.84
CA PRO A 22 -16.98 12.17 -7.27
C PRO A 22 -17.43 11.35 -6.06
N LEU A 23 -18.13 11.99 -5.12
CA LEU A 23 -18.55 11.35 -3.88
C LEU A 23 -19.47 10.15 -4.11
N ASP A 24 -20.35 10.23 -5.10
CA ASP A 24 -21.27 9.14 -5.47
C ASP A 24 -20.52 7.93 -6.07
N GLU A 25 -19.49 8.18 -6.88
CA GLU A 25 -18.60 7.12 -7.40
C GLU A 25 -17.86 6.45 -6.24
N HIS A 26 -17.29 7.25 -5.35
CA HIS A 26 -16.58 6.73 -4.18
C HIS A 26 -17.50 5.95 -3.24
N SER A 27 -18.73 6.45 -3.00
CA SER A 27 -19.69 5.78 -2.13
C SER A 27 -20.13 4.43 -2.68
N ARG A 28 -20.35 4.31 -4.00
CA ARG A 28 -20.64 3.03 -4.65
C ARG A 28 -19.50 2.03 -4.50
N TRP A 29 -18.26 2.48 -4.72
CA TRP A 29 -17.08 1.65 -4.51
C TRP A 29 -16.95 1.26 -3.03
N PHE A 30 -17.12 2.20 -2.10
CA PHE A 30 -16.96 1.94 -0.67
C PHE A 30 -18.02 0.94 -0.15
N SER A 31 -19.23 0.95 -0.69
CA SER A 31 -20.25 -0.05 -0.37
C SER A 31 -19.79 -1.47 -0.78
N GLN A 32 -19.05 -1.60 -1.88
CA GLN A 32 -18.44 -2.88 -2.27
C GLN A 32 -17.27 -3.27 -1.36
N VAL A 33 -16.50 -2.29 -0.88
CA VAL A 33 -15.42 -2.50 0.11
C VAL A 33 -15.95 -3.04 1.43
N LEU A 34 -17.12 -2.57 1.87
CA LEU A 34 -17.77 -3.03 3.09
C LEU A 34 -18.44 -4.42 2.94
N ALA A 35 -18.71 -4.84 1.72
CA ALA A 35 -19.18 -6.20 1.46
C ALA A 35 -18.04 -7.18 1.69
N ASP A 36 -18.28 -8.20 2.50
CA ASP A 36 -17.26 -9.23 2.73
C ASP A 36 -16.91 -9.96 1.42
N SER A 37 -15.63 -9.94 1.06
CA SER A 37 -15.13 -10.55 -0.16
C SER A 37 -13.93 -11.44 0.16
N PRO A 38 -13.92 -12.70 -0.29
CA PRO A 38 -12.75 -13.58 -0.10
C PRO A 38 -11.51 -13.07 -0.85
N SER A 39 -11.70 -12.29 -1.93
CA SER A 39 -10.62 -11.82 -2.81
C SER A 39 -10.05 -10.45 -2.44
N SER A 40 -10.50 -9.84 -1.34
CA SER A 40 -9.96 -8.54 -0.92
C SER A 40 -10.02 -8.33 0.60
N ARG A 41 -9.10 -7.53 1.11
CA ARG A 41 -9.06 -7.03 2.48
C ARG A 41 -8.71 -5.54 2.44
N TYR A 42 -9.40 -4.76 3.25
CA TYR A 42 -9.18 -3.32 3.37
C TYR A 42 -8.97 -2.97 4.85
N ARG A 43 -8.05 -2.06 5.13
CA ARG A 43 -7.77 -1.60 6.49
C ARG A 43 -7.48 -0.11 6.51
N VAL A 44 -7.92 0.54 7.57
CA VAL A 44 -7.42 1.86 7.96
C VAL A 44 -6.19 1.62 8.83
N PHE A 45 -5.13 2.32 8.52
CA PHE A 45 -3.92 2.32 9.33
C PHE A 45 -4.01 3.46 10.34
N GLU A 46 -3.81 3.13 11.61
CA GLU A 46 -3.94 4.06 12.73
C GLU A 46 -2.63 4.14 13.52
N ALA A 47 -2.34 5.30 14.06
CA ALA A 47 -1.28 5.52 15.03
C ALA A 47 -1.83 6.41 16.15
N ASP A 48 -1.61 6.03 17.39
CA ASP A 48 -2.10 6.74 18.59
C ASP A 48 -3.62 7.01 18.54
N GLY A 49 -4.39 6.03 18.04
CA GLY A 49 -5.84 6.13 17.87
C GLY A 49 -6.32 7.06 16.75
N ASN A 50 -5.40 7.61 15.95
CA ASN A 50 -5.74 8.48 14.82
C ASN A 50 -5.58 7.72 13.50
N PRO A 51 -6.57 7.78 12.59
CA PRO A 51 -6.44 7.20 11.28
C PRO A 51 -5.45 8.02 10.43
N ILE A 52 -4.39 7.37 9.94
CA ILE A 52 -3.28 8.01 9.23
C ILE A 52 -2.95 7.37 7.88
N GLY A 53 -3.72 6.39 7.44
CA GLY A 53 -3.50 5.74 6.16
C GLY A 53 -4.58 4.74 5.80
N TRP A 54 -4.53 4.30 4.56
CA TRP A 54 -5.40 3.30 3.98
C TRP A 54 -4.59 2.25 3.25
N MET A 55 -4.95 0.99 3.43
CA MET A 55 -4.34 -0.12 2.68
C MET A 55 -5.38 -1.11 2.19
N SER A 56 -5.05 -1.78 1.12
CA SER A 56 -5.82 -2.89 0.56
C SER A 56 -4.91 -4.05 0.15
N LEU A 57 -5.39 -5.27 0.38
CA LEU A 57 -4.97 -6.46 -0.33
C LEU A 57 -6.09 -6.82 -1.29
N THR A 58 -5.80 -6.89 -2.57
CA THR A 58 -6.78 -7.18 -3.62
C THR A 58 -6.29 -8.34 -4.48
N ARG A 59 -7.17 -8.89 -5.32
CA ARG A 59 -6.85 -10.07 -6.14
C ARG A 59 -6.22 -11.19 -5.33
N ILE A 60 -6.74 -11.39 -4.11
CA ILE A 60 -6.29 -12.50 -3.26
C ILE A 60 -6.68 -13.80 -3.96
N ASP A 61 -5.69 -14.58 -4.30
CA ASP A 61 -5.83 -15.89 -4.93
C ASP A 61 -5.13 -16.94 -4.06
N LEU A 62 -5.92 -17.78 -3.41
CA LEU A 62 -5.41 -18.86 -2.56
C LEU A 62 -4.81 -20.01 -3.36
N GLY A 63 -5.17 -20.17 -4.63
CA GLY A 63 -4.60 -21.20 -5.51
C GLY A 63 -3.16 -20.89 -5.90
N THR A 64 -2.87 -19.65 -6.22
CA THR A 64 -1.50 -19.15 -6.49
C THR A 64 -0.81 -18.58 -5.26
N GLN A 65 -1.52 -18.52 -4.13
CA GLN A 65 -1.06 -17.91 -2.87
C GLN A 65 -0.50 -16.50 -3.05
N SER A 66 -1.22 -15.64 -3.79
CA SER A 66 -0.75 -14.29 -4.12
C SER A 66 -1.82 -13.23 -3.90
N CYS A 67 -1.39 -11.97 -3.76
CA CYS A 67 -2.26 -10.81 -3.77
C CYS A 67 -1.54 -9.57 -4.31
N GLU A 68 -2.34 -8.54 -4.61
CA GLU A 68 -1.83 -7.19 -4.89
C GLU A 68 -2.05 -6.30 -3.67
N TRP A 69 -1.02 -5.54 -3.33
CA TRP A 69 -1.12 -4.51 -2.29
C TRP A 69 -1.28 -3.13 -2.90
N GLY A 70 -2.12 -2.31 -2.29
CA GLY A 70 -2.26 -0.89 -2.57
C GLY A 70 -2.44 -0.11 -1.27
N GLY A 71 -1.92 1.12 -1.23
CA GLY A 71 -2.10 1.93 -0.03
C GLY A 71 -1.46 3.30 -0.13
N TYR A 72 -1.83 4.17 0.82
CA TYR A 72 -1.27 5.51 0.97
C TYR A 72 -1.44 6.00 2.42
N LEU A 73 -0.53 6.86 2.83
CA LEU A 73 -0.67 7.62 4.07
C LEU A 73 -1.54 8.86 3.82
N ALA A 74 -2.30 9.27 4.82
CA ALA A 74 -3.10 10.49 4.79
C ALA A 74 -2.25 11.72 4.43
N PRO A 75 -2.84 12.75 3.81
CA PRO A 75 -2.11 13.95 3.39
C PRO A 75 -1.36 14.65 4.52
N ASP A 76 -1.96 14.72 5.69
CA ASP A 76 -1.47 15.36 6.92
C ASP A 76 -0.59 14.44 7.79
N CYS A 77 -0.45 13.16 7.39
CA CYS A 77 0.40 12.22 8.10
C CYS A 77 1.87 12.68 8.09
N PRO A 78 2.55 12.75 9.24
CA PRO A 78 3.95 13.13 9.32
C PRO A 78 4.84 12.23 8.46
N ARG A 79 5.69 12.81 7.63
CA ARG A 79 6.65 12.09 6.78
C ARG A 79 7.99 11.90 7.52
N GLY A 80 8.76 10.90 7.09
CA GLY A 80 10.10 10.65 7.67
C GLY A 80 10.11 9.94 9.02
N ARG A 81 8.94 9.56 9.57
CA ARG A 81 8.80 8.89 10.88
C ARG A 81 8.66 7.36 10.79
N GLY A 82 8.97 6.77 9.65
CA GLY A 82 8.84 5.30 9.49
C GLY A 82 7.41 4.79 9.30
N LEU A 83 6.37 5.64 9.33
CA LEU A 83 4.96 5.22 9.29
C LEU A 83 4.58 4.46 8.00
N GLY A 84 5.16 4.83 6.86
CA GLY A 84 4.97 4.06 5.61
C GLY A 84 5.57 2.66 5.70
N ARG A 85 6.72 2.52 6.36
CA ARG A 85 7.36 1.22 6.62
C ARG A 85 6.51 0.37 7.58
N ALA A 86 5.99 0.98 8.65
CA ALA A 86 5.11 0.31 9.60
C ALA A 86 3.83 -0.21 8.93
N MET A 87 3.17 0.63 8.12
CA MET A 87 1.98 0.23 7.38
C MET A 87 2.29 -0.94 6.42
N MET A 88 3.40 -0.89 5.69
CA MET A 88 3.79 -1.98 4.79
C MET A 88 4.14 -3.26 5.56
N ALA A 89 4.89 -3.17 6.68
CA ALA A 89 5.25 -4.32 7.50
C ALA A 89 4.00 -5.03 8.05
N LEU A 90 3.03 -4.27 8.59
CA LEU A 90 1.74 -4.81 9.06
C LEU A 90 0.95 -5.46 7.91
N SER A 91 0.99 -4.87 6.72
CA SER A 91 0.32 -5.43 5.55
C SER A 91 0.94 -6.75 5.09
N LEU A 92 2.27 -6.85 5.15
CA LEU A 92 2.98 -8.09 4.81
C LEU A 92 2.77 -9.16 5.88
N ASP A 93 2.72 -8.79 7.15
CA ASP A 93 2.36 -9.73 8.22
C ASP A 93 0.93 -10.26 8.03
N LEU A 94 -0.03 -9.40 7.72
CA LEU A 94 -1.39 -9.83 7.40
C LEU A 94 -1.40 -10.80 6.20
N ALA A 95 -0.75 -10.44 5.09
CA ALA A 95 -0.79 -11.26 3.88
C ALA A 95 -0.02 -12.58 4.04
N ILE A 96 1.20 -12.53 4.57
CA ILE A 96 2.12 -13.67 4.57
C ILE A 96 1.99 -14.49 5.85
N VAL A 97 1.96 -13.84 7.04
CA VAL A 97 1.97 -14.58 8.31
C VAL A 97 0.57 -15.05 8.68
N GLU A 98 -0.45 -14.19 8.56
CA GLU A 98 -1.81 -14.54 8.98
C GLU A 98 -2.59 -15.29 7.89
N MET A 99 -2.48 -14.85 6.62
CA MET A 99 -3.23 -15.45 5.52
C MET A 99 -2.47 -16.57 4.79
N GLY A 100 -1.17 -16.77 5.05
CA GLY A 100 -0.36 -17.82 4.46
C GLY A 100 -0.06 -17.60 2.95
N LEU A 101 -0.13 -16.36 2.47
CA LEU A 101 0.20 -16.07 1.08
C LEU A 101 1.71 -16.14 0.86
N ASN A 102 2.09 -16.58 -0.34
CA ASN A 102 3.50 -16.70 -0.72
C ASN A 102 4.06 -15.47 -1.41
N ARG A 103 3.20 -14.64 -2.02
CA ARG A 103 3.64 -13.55 -2.88
C ARG A 103 2.75 -12.30 -2.73
N VAL A 104 3.38 -11.17 -2.50
CA VAL A 104 2.71 -9.87 -2.51
C VAL A 104 3.29 -9.01 -3.63
N VAL A 105 2.41 -8.47 -4.47
CA VAL A 105 2.76 -7.65 -5.63
C VAL A 105 2.37 -6.20 -5.38
N VAL A 106 3.19 -5.27 -5.85
CA VAL A 106 2.87 -3.84 -5.88
C VAL A 106 3.18 -3.25 -7.25
N GLU A 107 2.33 -2.34 -7.71
CA GLU A 107 2.63 -1.50 -8.86
C GLU A 107 2.84 -0.06 -8.38
N VAL A 108 3.80 0.65 -8.95
CA VAL A 108 4.15 2.02 -8.54
C VAL A 108 4.55 2.85 -9.77
N LEU A 109 4.03 4.08 -9.85
CA LEU A 109 4.46 5.01 -10.90
C LEU A 109 5.98 5.23 -10.83
N VAL A 110 6.65 5.26 -11.98
CA VAL A 110 8.12 5.41 -12.04
C VAL A 110 8.62 6.71 -11.40
N GLU A 111 7.77 7.73 -11.32
CA GLU A 111 8.09 9.01 -10.68
C GLU A 111 7.90 8.98 -9.15
N ASN A 112 7.28 7.93 -8.57
CA ASN A 112 7.04 7.84 -7.12
C ASN A 112 8.28 7.31 -6.38
N SER A 113 9.38 8.05 -6.45
CA SER A 113 10.66 7.67 -5.83
C SER A 113 10.56 7.39 -4.32
N PRO A 114 9.72 8.07 -3.51
CA PRO A 114 9.57 7.72 -2.10
C PRO A 114 9.04 6.30 -1.89
N ALA A 115 8.02 5.89 -2.65
CA ALA A 115 7.45 4.54 -2.53
C ALA A 115 8.41 3.47 -3.05
N ILE A 116 9.11 3.74 -4.16
CA ILE A 116 10.13 2.85 -4.72
C ILE A 116 11.21 2.55 -3.67
N ARG A 117 11.80 3.61 -3.07
CA ARG A 117 12.81 3.43 -2.01
C ARG A 117 12.28 2.66 -0.80
N LEU A 118 11.00 2.87 -0.45
CA LEU A 118 10.36 2.11 0.62
C LEU A 118 10.31 0.62 0.29
N TYR A 119 9.82 0.25 -0.89
CA TYR A 119 9.69 -1.14 -1.31
C TYR A 119 11.05 -1.84 -1.35
N GLU A 120 12.03 -1.24 -2.00
CA GLU A 120 13.40 -1.77 -2.06
C GLU A 120 14.01 -1.95 -0.66
N SER A 121 13.78 -1.00 0.25
CA SER A 121 14.30 -1.07 1.63
C SER A 121 13.66 -2.15 2.50
N ILE A 122 12.52 -2.69 2.09
CA ILE A 122 11.81 -3.79 2.77
C ILE A 122 12.17 -5.15 2.14
N GLY A 123 12.74 -5.13 0.93
CA GLY A 123 13.17 -6.33 0.23
C GLY A 123 12.28 -6.71 -0.96
N PHE A 124 11.42 -5.80 -1.44
CA PHE A 124 10.75 -6.02 -2.71
C PHE A 124 11.74 -6.02 -3.87
N VAL A 125 11.55 -6.91 -4.81
CA VAL A 125 12.37 -7.09 -6.01
C VAL A 125 11.62 -6.53 -7.23
N LEU A 126 12.31 -5.73 -8.05
CA LEU A 126 11.79 -5.23 -9.32
C LEU A 126 11.67 -6.38 -10.33
N GLU A 127 10.48 -6.59 -10.87
CA GLU A 127 10.22 -7.63 -11.87
C GLU A 127 10.04 -7.07 -13.28
N GLY A 128 9.64 -5.81 -13.40
CA GLY A 128 9.45 -5.23 -14.72
C GLY A 128 8.96 -3.80 -14.73
N ARG A 129 8.90 -3.26 -15.94
CA ARG A 129 8.35 -1.94 -16.25
C ARG A 129 7.11 -2.11 -17.13
N LEU A 130 6.00 -1.61 -16.65
CA LEU A 130 4.71 -1.59 -17.33
C LEU A 130 4.59 -0.26 -18.09
N ARG A 131 4.76 -0.31 -19.40
CA ARG A 131 4.71 0.90 -20.24
C ARG A 131 3.28 1.41 -20.35
N GLU A 132 3.10 2.74 -20.28
CA GLU A 132 1.82 3.43 -20.43
C GLU A 132 0.71 2.87 -19.52
N ARG A 133 1.08 2.47 -18.31
CA ARG A 133 0.22 1.75 -17.36
C ARG A 133 -0.87 2.63 -16.73
N ALA A 134 -0.62 3.92 -16.60
CA ALA A 134 -1.55 4.86 -16.00
C ALA A 134 -1.84 6.03 -16.96
N LYS A 135 -3.05 6.57 -16.84
CA LYS A 135 -3.46 7.76 -17.58
C LYS A 135 -3.79 8.87 -16.58
N GLN A 136 -2.97 9.91 -16.59
CA GLN A 136 -3.13 11.08 -15.74
C GLN A 136 -3.44 12.33 -16.58
N SER A 137 -3.81 13.41 -15.91
CA SER A 137 -4.13 14.71 -16.55
C SER A 137 -2.96 15.26 -17.39
N ASN A 138 -1.72 14.96 -16.98
CA ASN A 138 -0.49 15.38 -17.64
C ASN A 138 0.12 14.32 -18.59
N GLY A 139 -0.65 13.30 -18.97
CA GLY A 139 -0.26 12.29 -19.96
C GLY A 139 -0.26 10.86 -19.40
N VAL A 140 0.28 9.95 -20.21
CA VAL A 140 0.42 8.54 -19.82
C VAL A 140 1.70 8.34 -19.01
N LYS A 141 1.66 7.39 -18.09
CA LYS A 141 2.75 7.10 -17.15
C LYS A 141 3.08 5.62 -17.16
N ASP A 142 4.36 5.34 -17.05
CA ASP A 142 4.83 3.99 -16.80
C ASP A 142 4.75 3.67 -15.30
N ALA A 143 4.67 2.38 -14.99
CA ALA A 143 4.78 1.89 -13.62
C ALA A 143 5.84 0.79 -13.55
N PHE A 144 6.45 0.64 -12.39
CA PHE A 144 7.22 -0.52 -12.04
C PHE A 144 6.35 -1.56 -11.36
N LEU A 145 6.65 -2.82 -11.64
CA LEU A 145 6.09 -3.99 -10.97
C LEU A 145 7.14 -4.53 -10.00
N TYR A 146 6.81 -4.55 -8.73
CA TYR A 146 7.64 -5.15 -7.68
C TYR A 146 6.89 -6.29 -7.01
N SER A 147 7.62 -7.23 -6.45
CA SER A 147 7.05 -8.26 -5.59
C SER A 147 7.97 -8.59 -4.43
N VAL A 148 7.40 -9.20 -3.40
CA VAL A 148 8.13 -9.84 -2.31
C VAL A 148 7.55 -11.23 -2.08
N LEU A 149 8.42 -12.20 -1.88
CA LEU A 149 8.06 -13.58 -1.54
C LEU A 149 8.04 -13.78 -0.01
N SER A 150 7.27 -14.76 0.44
CA SER A 150 7.17 -15.11 1.86
C SER A 150 8.54 -15.38 2.50
N SER A 151 9.40 -16.11 1.80
CA SER A 151 10.76 -16.41 2.29
C SER A 151 11.62 -15.15 2.44
N GLU A 152 11.49 -14.19 1.53
CA GLU A 152 12.22 -12.93 1.58
C GLU A 152 11.72 -12.04 2.73
N TRP A 153 10.38 -11.91 2.86
CA TRP A 153 9.78 -11.17 3.98
C TRP A 153 10.17 -11.77 5.32
N LEU A 154 10.00 -13.07 5.51
CA LEU A 154 10.31 -13.73 6.78
C LEU A 154 11.79 -13.58 7.17
N SER A 155 12.70 -13.57 6.20
CA SER A 155 14.13 -13.31 6.43
C SER A 155 14.41 -11.86 6.86
N ASN A 156 13.69 -10.89 6.29
CA ASN A 156 13.91 -9.46 6.54
C ASN A 156 13.03 -8.87 7.63
N ARG A 157 12.01 -9.61 8.10
CA ARG A 157 10.96 -9.16 9.00
C ARG A 157 11.49 -8.51 10.27
N SER A 158 12.35 -9.21 11.00
CA SER A 158 12.90 -8.70 12.28
C SER A 158 13.71 -7.43 12.11
N ALA A 159 14.53 -7.35 11.06
CA ALA A 159 15.30 -6.14 10.75
C ALA A 159 14.38 -4.97 10.39
N THR A 160 13.31 -5.22 9.63
CA THR A 160 12.32 -4.19 9.27
C THR A 160 11.61 -3.64 10.51
N TRP A 161 11.17 -4.51 11.42
CA TRP A 161 10.53 -4.10 12.68
C TRP A 161 11.48 -3.31 13.58
N SER A 162 12.74 -3.72 13.73
CA SER A 162 13.73 -2.98 14.51
C SER A 162 14.00 -1.56 13.99
N MET A 163 13.75 -1.28 12.73
CA MET A 163 13.84 0.08 12.17
C MET A 163 12.61 0.95 12.46
N ILE A 164 11.50 0.35 12.89
CA ILE A 164 10.24 1.02 13.21
C ILE A 164 10.15 1.35 14.70
N GLU A 165 10.53 0.40 15.56
CA GLU A 165 10.39 0.48 17.02
C GLU A 165 11.09 1.67 17.69
N PRO A 166 12.28 2.16 17.25
CA PRO A 166 12.94 3.30 17.90
C PRO A 166 12.17 4.62 17.79
N ASN A 167 11.16 4.67 16.92
CA ASN A 167 10.36 5.89 16.69
C ASN A 167 8.91 5.76 17.19
N SER A 168 8.57 4.67 17.85
CA SER A 168 7.28 4.55 18.56
C SER A 168 7.37 5.30 19.88
N PRO A 169 6.44 6.23 20.21
CA PRO A 169 6.34 6.73 21.56
C PRO A 169 6.05 5.55 22.50
N ASN A 170 6.72 5.52 23.64
CA ASN A 170 6.54 4.52 24.66
C ASN A 170 5.03 4.26 24.88
N VAL A 171 4.60 3.06 24.64
CA VAL A 171 3.30 2.56 25.12
C VAL A 171 3.56 2.15 26.56
N GLU A 172 3.21 3.03 27.51
CA GLU A 172 2.99 2.67 28.90
C GLU A 172 1.59 2.05 29.09
#